data_59c7bbdc760cdbe3c2cce283069be112
#
_entry.id   59c7bbdc760cdbe3c2cce283069be112
#
_cell.length_a   1.000
_cell.length_b   1.000
_cell.length_c   1.000
_cell.angle_alpha   90.00
_cell.angle_beta   90.00
_cell.angle_gamma   90.00
#
_symmetry.space_group_name_H-M   'P 1'
#
loop_
_entity.id
_entity.type
_entity.pdbx_description
1 polymer ?
#
loop_
_entity_poly.entity_id
_entity_poly.type
_entity_poly.pdbx_seq_one_letter_code
_entity_poly.pdbx_strand_id
1 'polypeptide(L)'
;MKQTLENWKKQHNYLKVYEEVISFIDTEIGNKTLLLLHDFGTNSYSYNHQLNELKEEYRVIAPDFIGFGLSDKPRSYYYSIFDQAQVIIHLLRTLKVTDFAVVCQGYGAAVFAEILSQIEAGRLNFRVRNIMLLNGSMTIELVSGKSPKDLISNTVNSGFSKISYSYALFKKYFGMSLADAKTLSDTDYSLFWSLLSERKGQKFIQFIDYCIVERKQFSKRWLKAYINAPCTIDLVWGANDPLSPLHFAEKLHQLLEGSNLHTVESCGHFPSLETPNTLIQKIKTLNYENNSFEH
;
A
#
# COMPACT_ATOMS: atom_id res chain seq x y z
N MET A 1 23.66 9.67 3.24
CA MET A 1 23.25 11.09 3.04
C MET A 1 21.82 11.22 3.56
N LYS A 2 21.48 12.23 4.36
CA LYS A 2 20.09 12.39 4.82
C LYS A 2 19.18 12.68 3.63
N GLN A 3 18.07 11.95 3.49
CA GLN A 3 17.06 12.20 2.47
C GLN A 3 16.37 13.53 2.71
N THR A 4 16.28 14.36 1.70
CA THR A 4 15.55 15.64 1.73
C THR A 4 14.37 15.58 0.77
N LEU A 5 13.37 16.44 0.95
CA LEU A 5 12.23 16.52 0.04
C LEU A 5 12.68 16.78 -1.41
N GLU A 6 13.66 17.66 -1.60
CA GLU A 6 14.18 17.97 -2.95
C GLU A 6 14.90 16.78 -3.60
N ASN A 7 15.68 16.02 -2.80
CA ASN A 7 16.34 14.81 -3.31
C ASN A 7 15.32 13.70 -3.60
N TRP A 8 14.22 13.64 -2.83
CA TRP A 8 13.14 12.71 -3.07
C TRP A 8 12.39 13.06 -4.36
N LYS A 9 12.01 14.33 -4.55
CA LYS A 9 11.35 14.82 -5.76
C LYS A 9 12.12 14.50 -7.04
N LYS A 10 13.45 14.55 -7.02
CA LYS A 10 14.31 14.25 -8.19
C LYS A 10 14.27 12.80 -8.64
N GLN A 11 13.81 11.87 -7.80
CA GLN A 11 13.72 10.44 -8.13
C GLN A 11 12.39 10.10 -8.79
N HIS A 12 11.44 11.03 -8.83
CA HIS A 12 10.10 10.80 -9.32
C HIS A 12 9.93 11.13 -10.79
N ASN A 13 9.20 10.25 -11.45
CA ASN A 13 8.62 10.44 -12.76
C ASN A 13 7.16 10.89 -12.61
N TYR A 14 6.59 11.48 -13.63
CA TYR A 14 5.23 11.98 -13.65
C TYR A 14 4.51 11.52 -14.91
N LEU A 15 3.28 11.04 -14.74
CA LEU A 15 2.43 10.61 -15.85
C LEU A 15 1.05 11.25 -15.70
N LYS A 16 0.58 11.87 -16.79
CA LYS A 16 -0.80 12.35 -16.84
C LYS A 16 -1.74 11.18 -17.10
N VAL A 17 -2.71 10.97 -16.20
CA VAL A 17 -3.74 9.94 -16.29
C VAL A 17 -5.09 10.65 -16.22
N TYR A 18 -5.81 10.71 -17.34
CA TYR A 18 -7.02 11.53 -17.49
C TYR A 18 -6.71 13.01 -17.22
N GLU A 19 -7.35 13.61 -16.22
CA GLU A 19 -7.12 15.01 -15.86
C GLU A 19 -6.04 15.19 -14.79
N GLU A 20 -5.62 14.13 -14.11
CA GLU A 20 -4.72 14.16 -12.97
C GLU A 20 -3.30 13.71 -13.34
N VAL A 21 -2.32 14.15 -12.56
CA VAL A 21 -0.93 13.72 -12.69
C VAL A 21 -0.58 12.80 -11.53
N ILE A 22 -0.18 11.57 -11.86
CA ILE A 22 0.39 10.63 -10.91
C ILE A 22 1.91 10.76 -10.87
N SER A 23 2.46 10.74 -9.67
CA SER A 23 3.89 10.66 -9.41
C SER A 23 4.29 9.23 -9.08
N PHE A 24 5.45 8.79 -9.55
CA PHE A 24 5.93 7.44 -9.27
C PHE A 24 7.46 7.37 -9.37
N ILE A 25 8.04 6.40 -8.69
CA ILE A 25 9.43 5.99 -8.88
C ILE A 25 9.42 4.77 -9.79
N ASP A 26 10.33 4.74 -10.78
CA ASP A 26 10.65 3.57 -11.59
C ASP A 26 12.17 3.48 -11.66
N THR A 27 12.75 2.40 -11.15
CA THR A 27 14.19 2.21 -11.18
C THR A 27 14.72 1.79 -12.55
N GLU A 28 13.82 1.43 -13.49
CA GLU A 28 14.11 1.07 -14.89
C GLU A 28 15.08 -0.11 -15.08
N ILE A 29 15.72 -0.57 -14.03
CA ILE A 29 16.75 -1.63 -14.03
C ILE A 29 16.19 -2.88 -13.35
N GLY A 30 16.62 -4.04 -13.82
CA GLY A 30 16.24 -5.34 -13.30
C GLY A 30 15.37 -6.15 -14.26
N ASN A 31 15.50 -7.46 -14.17
CA ASN A 31 14.77 -8.41 -15.00
C ASN A 31 13.48 -8.95 -14.33
N LYS A 32 13.25 -8.57 -13.07
CA LYS A 32 12.07 -8.88 -12.28
C LYS A 32 11.39 -7.58 -11.90
N THR A 33 10.10 -7.43 -12.15
CA THR A 33 9.38 -6.20 -11.79
C THR A 33 8.68 -6.36 -10.45
N LEU A 34 8.86 -5.38 -9.56
CA LEU A 34 8.22 -5.30 -8.25
C LEU A 34 7.38 -4.02 -8.17
N LEU A 35 6.08 -4.19 -7.98
CA LEU A 35 5.14 -3.09 -7.75
C LEU A 35 4.97 -2.88 -6.23
N LEU A 36 5.19 -1.66 -5.74
CA LEU A 36 5.04 -1.30 -4.32
C LEU A 36 3.87 -0.34 -4.14
N LEU A 37 2.80 -0.76 -3.50
CA LEU A 37 1.59 0.02 -3.28
C LEU A 37 1.45 0.40 -1.81
N HIS A 38 1.56 1.70 -1.53
CA HIS A 38 1.58 2.23 -0.16
C HIS A 38 0.20 2.24 0.50
N ASP A 39 0.19 2.41 1.83
CA ASP A 39 -1.02 2.51 2.62
C ASP A 39 -1.58 3.94 2.67
N PHE A 40 -2.77 4.04 3.20
CA PHE A 40 -3.47 5.29 3.52
C PHE A 40 -2.62 6.22 4.39
N GLY A 41 -2.64 7.51 4.06
CA GLY A 41 -1.89 8.52 4.81
C GLY A 41 -0.37 8.50 4.62
N THR A 42 0.13 7.56 3.84
CA THR A 42 1.54 7.44 3.46
C THR A 42 1.74 7.72 1.96
N ASN A 43 2.87 7.34 1.43
CA ASN A 43 3.24 7.51 0.03
C ASN A 43 4.43 6.58 -0.29
N SER A 44 4.95 6.62 -1.50
CA SER A 44 6.10 5.82 -1.95
C SER A 44 7.34 5.91 -1.04
N TYR A 45 7.51 6.99 -0.28
CA TYR A 45 8.60 7.12 0.70
C TYR A 45 8.57 6.04 1.79
N SER A 46 7.43 5.43 2.05
CA SER A 46 7.32 4.27 2.95
C SER A 46 8.21 3.10 2.53
N TYR A 47 8.58 3.05 1.26
CA TYR A 47 9.44 2.02 0.68
C TYR A 47 10.86 2.50 0.35
N ASN A 48 11.30 3.65 0.90
CA ASN A 48 12.61 4.22 0.58
C ASN A 48 13.78 3.24 0.83
N HIS A 49 13.71 2.45 1.90
CA HIS A 49 14.74 1.44 2.18
C HIS A 49 14.72 0.33 1.14
N GLN A 50 13.53 -0.18 0.80
CA GLN A 50 13.34 -1.24 -0.19
C GLN A 50 13.79 -0.79 -1.59
N LEU A 51 13.45 0.45 -1.98
CA LEU A 51 13.88 1.04 -3.25
C LEU A 51 15.41 1.06 -3.38
N ASN A 52 16.11 1.48 -2.33
CA ASN A 52 17.56 1.57 -2.36
C ASN A 52 18.26 0.21 -2.43
N GLU A 53 17.72 -0.80 -1.72
CA GLU A 53 18.34 -2.13 -1.60
C GLU A 53 17.95 -3.09 -2.72
N LEU A 54 16.80 -2.88 -3.36
CA LEU A 54 16.28 -3.83 -4.36
C LEU A 54 16.50 -3.38 -5.80
N LYS A 55 16.84 -2.12 -6.05
CA LYS A 55 16.96 -1.53 -7.40
C LYS A 55 17.99 -2.20 -8.31
N GLU A 56 18.98 -2.90 -7.75
CA GLU A 56 20.00 -3.60 -8.55
C GLU A 56 19.49 -4.97 -9.06
N GLU A 57 18.49 -5.54 -8.37
CA GLU A 57 17.94 -6.87 -8.69
C GLU A 57 16.55 -6.77 -9.35
N TYR A 58 15.76 -5.78 -8.93
CA TYR A 58 14.39 -5.58 -9.36
C TYR A 58 14.21 -4.23 -10.06
N ARG A 59 13.43 -4.23 -11.15
CA ARG A 59 12.77 -2.99 -11.57
C ARG A 59 11.66 -2.70 -10.56
N VAL A 60 11.87 -1.70 -9.73
CA VAL A 60 10.91 -1.32 -8.68
C VAL A 60 10.06 -0.16 -9.15
N ILE A 61 8.74 -0.34 -9.11
CA ILE A 61 7.75 0.70 -9.44
C ILE A 61 6.97 1.03 -8.18
N ALA A 62 7.06 2.27 -7.71
CA ALA A 62 6.41 2.74 -6.51
C ALA A 62 5.62 4.04 -6.79
N PRO A 63 4.33 3.94 -7.14
CA PRO A 63 3.49 5.10 -7.37
C PRO A 63 3.03 5.75 -6.05
N ASP A 64 2.81 7.07 -6.10
CA ASP A 64 1.99 7.77 -5.13
C ASP A 64 0.55 7.79 -5.65
N PHE A 65 -0.41 7.25 -4.91
CA PHE A 65 -1.83 7.33 -5.30
C PHE A 65 -2.30 8.79 -5.42
N ILE A 66 -3.30 9.05 -6.25
CA ILE A 66 -3.96 10.36 -6.30
C ILE A 66 -4.43 10.73 -4.90
N GLY A 67 -4.09 11.93 -4.46
CA GLY A 67 -4.34 12.42 -3.09
C GLY A 67 -3.13 12.29 -2.14
N PHE A 68 -2.08 11.56 -2.52
CA PHE A 68 -0.93 11.27 -1.66
C PHE A 68 0.39 11.69 -2.31
N GLY A 69 1.44 11.78 -1.48
CA GLY A 69 2.81 12.03 -1.91
C GLY A 69 2.95 13.23 -2.85
N LEU A 70 3.56 13.01 -4.00
CA LEU A 70 3.78 14.03 -5.04
C LEU A 70 2.72 14.00 -6.15
N SER A 71 1.78 13.06 -6.13
CA SER A 71 0.65 13.02 -7.04
C SER A 71 -0.32 14.17 -6.81
N ASP A 72 -1.17 14.46 -7.80
CA ASP A 72 -2.20 15.47 -7.69
C ASP A 72 -3.17 15.19 -6.55
N LYS A 73 -3.75 16.27 -6.01
CA LYS A 73 -4.68 16.24 -4.88
C LYS A 73 -5.92 17.08 -5.19
N PRO A 74 -6.72 16.64 -6.19
CA PRO A 74 -7.88 17.40 -6.63
C PRO A 74 -8.99 17.44 -5.59
N ARG A 75 -9.67 18.59 -5.49
CA ARG A 75 -10.76 18.81 -4.52
C ARG A 75 -12.04 18.09 -4.88
N SER A 76 -12.28 17.90 -6.17
CA SER A 76 -13.50 17.33 -6.75
C SER A 76 -13.34 15.87 -7.15
N TYR A 77 -12.44 15.14 -6.49
CA TYR A 77 -12.14 13.74 -6.75
C TYR A 77 -12.65 12.88 -5.59
N TYR A 78 -13.29 11.77 -5.90
CA TYR A 78 -13.90 10.90 -4.87
C TYR A 78 -12.93 9.95 -4.20
N TYR A 79 -11.67 9.88 -4.67
CA TYR A 79 -10.65 8.99 -4.14
C TYR A 79 -11.10 7.52 -4.08
N SER A 80 -11.91 7.13 -5.06
CA SER A 80 -12.46 5.79 -5.21
C SER A 80 -11.36 4.76 -5.40
N ILE A 81 -11.48 3.61 -4.76
CA ILE A 81 -10.56 2.46 -4.95
C ILE A 81 -10.61 2.00 -6.41
N PHE A 82 -11.77 2.06 -7.07
CA PHE A 82 -11.91 1.72 -8.49
C PHE A 82 -11.10 2.68 -9.38
N ASP A 83 -11.20 3.98 -9.13
CA ASP A 83 -10.45 4.97 -9.91
C ASP A 83 -8.94 4.82 -9.69
N GLN A 84 -8.51 4.63 -8.44
CA GLN A 84 -7.10 4.38 -8.14
C GLN A 84 -6.58 3.11 -8.84
N ALA A 85 -7.39 2.06 -8.90
CA ALA A 85 -7.04 0.85 -9.63
C ALA A 85 -6.86 1.13 -11.13
N GLN A 86 -7.76 1.95 -11.74
CA GLN A 86 -7.62 2.35 -13.15
C GLN A 86 -6.35 3.19 -13.39
N VAL A 87 -6.00 4.07 -12.46
CA VAL A 87 -4.76 4.87 -12.52
C VAL A 87 -3.53 3.96 -12.52
N ILE A 88 -3.48 2.96 -11.63
CA ILE A 88 -2.36 1.99 -11.57
C ILE A 88 -2.32 1.11 -12.84
N ILE A 89 -3.47 0.64 -13.32
CA ILE A 89 -3.56 -0.12 -14.58
C ILE A 89 -3.01 0.71 -15.75
N HIS A 90 -3.39 1.99 -15.82
CA HIS A 90 -2.89 2.89 -16.88
C HIS A 90 -1.37 3.09 -16.77
N LEU A 91 -0.85 3.30 -15.55
CA LEU A 91 0.59 3.39 -15.31
C LEU A 91 1.32 2.14 -15.81
N LEU A 92 0.91 0.95 -15.39
CA LEU A 92 1.53 -0.31 -15.78
C LEU A 92 1.50 -0.52 -17.31
N ARG A 93 0.39 -0.19 -17.96
CA ARG A 93 0.27 -0.25 -19.42
C ARG A 93 1.22 0.71 -20.13
N THR A 94 1.31 1.95 -19.64
CA THR A 94 2.23 2.97 -20.18
C THR A 94 3.69 2.53 -20.05
N LEU A 95 4.04 1.94 -18.93
CA LEU A 95 5.38 1.39 -18.67
C LEU A 95 5.61 0.03 -19.35
N LYS A 96 4.59 -0.51 -20.07
CA LYS A 96 4.62 -1.83 -20.73
C LYS A 96 4.93 -2.97 -19.75
N VAL A 97 4.44 -2.85 -18.52
CA VAL A 97 4.60 -3.85 -17.46
C VAL A 97 3.37 -4.75 -17.45
N THR A 98 3.57 -6.03 -17.76
CA THR A 98 2.51 -7.05 -17.79
C THR A 98 2.82 -8.25 -16.88
N ASP A 99 4.03 -8.31 -16.31
CA ASP A 99 4.54 -9.41 -15.50
C ASP A 99 5.27 -8.83 -14.29
N PHE A 100 4.75 -9.06 -13.07
CA PHE A 100 5.28 -8.45 -11.84
C PHE A 100 4.86 -9.21 -10.58
N ALA A 101 5.65 -9.04 -9.50
CA ALA A 101 5.21 -9.28 -8.14
C ALA A 101 4.72 -7.97 -7.52
N VAL A 102 3.88 -8.05 -6.49
CA VAL A 102 3.36 -6.89 -5.80
C VAL A 102 3.55 -7.00 -4.28
N VAL A 103 3.97 -5.90 -3.68
CA VAL A 103 3.93 -5.68 -2.24
C VAL A 103 2.92 -4.55 -1.99
N CYS A 104 1.90 -4.79 -1.22
CA CYS A 104 0.87 -3.80 -0.97
C CYS A 104 0.42 -3.82 0.49
N GLN A 105 0.11 -2.64 1.00
CA GLN A 105 -0.32 -2.43 2.37
C GLN A 105 -1.67 -1.74 2.41
N GLY A 106 -2.54 -2.15 3.31
CA GLY A 106 -3.78 -1.47 3.67
C GLY A 106 -4.62 -0.97 2.49
N TYR A 107 -4.57 0.34 2.23
CA TYR A 107 -5.25 0.96 1.09
C TYR A 107 -4.73 0.42 -0.26
N GLY A 108 -3.42 0.26 -0.39
CA GLY A 108 -2.81 -0.32 -1.58
C GLY A 108 -3.26 -1.76 -1.82
N ALA A 109 -3.49 -2.54 -0.76
CA ALA A 109 -4.05 -3.88 -0.88
C ALA A 109 -5.51 -3.85 -1.39
N ALA A 110 -6.32 -2.87 -0.99
CA ALA A 110 -7.68 -2.72 -1.51
C ALA A 110 -7.68 -2.32 -2.99
N VAL A 111 -6.79 -1.40 -3.40
CA VAL A 111 -6.62 -1.01 -4.81
C VAL A 111 -6.16 -2.21 -5.64
N PHE A 112 -5.21 -2.99 -5.14
CA PHE A 112 -4.73 -4.18 -5.85
C PHE A 112 -5.80 -5.28 -5.93
N ALA A 113 -6.66 -5.42 -4.91
CA ALA A 113 -7.80 -6.34 -4.94
C ALA A 113 -8.74 -6.07 -6.11
N GLU A 114 -8.98 -4.79 -6.44
CA GLU A 114 -9.79 -4.45 -7.62
C GLU A 114 -9.05 -4.79 -8.92
N ILE A 115 -7.75 -4.55 -9.02
CA ILE A 115 -6.94 -4.97 -10.17
C ILE A 115 -7.01 -6.50 -10.34
N LEU A 116 -6.83 -7.24 -9.25
CA LEU A 116 -6.89 -8.70 -9.23
C LEU A 116 -8.27 -9.23 -9.64
N SER A 117 -9.35 -8.57 -9.19
CA SER A 117 -10.72 -8.89 -9.62
C SER A 117 -10.93 -8.70 -11.13
N GLN A 118 -10.26 -7.72 -11.73
CA GLN A 118 -10.32 -7.51 -13.19
C GLN A 118 -9.49 -8.55 -13.95
N ILE A 119 -8.37 -9.01 -13.38
CA ILE A 119 -7.58 -10.14 -13.92
C ILE A 119 -8.41 -11.41 -13.87
N GLU A 120 -9.02 -11.75 -12.72
CA GLU A 120 -9.90 -12.91 -12.55
C GLU A 120 -11.05 -12.90 -13.57
N ALA A 121 -11.61 -11.73 -13.85
CA ALA A 121 -12.68 -11.55 -14.83
C ALA A 121 -12.20 -11.57 -16.29
N GLY A 122 -10.92 -11.81 -16.58
CA GLY A 122 -10.35 -11.82 -17.92
C GLY A 122 -10.29 -10.46 -18.62
N ARG A 123 -10.44 -9.36 -17.88
CA ARG A 123 -10.40 -7.98 -18.42
C ARG A 123 -9.00 -7.40 -18.54
N LEU A 124 -8.05 -7.99 -17.82
CA LEU A 124 -6.64 -7.60 -17.80
C LEU A 124 -5.75 -8.82 -18.06
N ASN A 125 -4.79 -8.65 -18.93
CA ASN A 125 -3.78 -9.67 -19.23
C ASN A 125 -2.49 -9.34 -18.47
N PHE A 126 -2.56 -9.27 -17.14
CA PHE A 126 -1.39 -9.14 -16.28
C PHE A 126 -1.06 -10.48 -15.65
N ARG A 127 0.21 -10.80 -15.60
CA ARG A 127 0.74 -11.96 -14.91
C ARG A 127 1.30 -11.52 -13.55
N VAL A 128 0.59 -11.88 -12.49
CA VAL A 128 1.02 -11.64 -11.12
C VAL A 128 1.82 -12.83 -10.64
N ARG A 129 3.09 -12.61 -10.29
CA ARG A 129 4.03 -13.67 -9.88
C ARG A 129 3.90 -14.05 -8.43
N ASN A 130 3.68 -13.05 -7.59
CA ASN A 130 3.52 -13.22 -6.15
C ASN A 130 2.80 -11.99 -5.58
N ILE A 131 2.08 -12.17 -4.49
CA ILE A 131 1.40 -11.11 -3.77
C ILE A 131 1.90 -11.12 -2.33
N MET A 132 2.47 -10.00 -1.88
CA MET A 132 2.82 -9.81 -0.47
C MET A 132 1.91 -8.75 0.14
N LEU A 133 1.09 -9.15 1.10
CA LEU A 133 0.21 -8.27 1.86
C LEU A 133 0.88 -7.89 3.17
N LEU A 134 1.11 -6.61 3.35
CA LEU A 134 1.56 -6.06 4.62
C LEU A 134 0.36 -5.64 5.47
N ASN A 135 0.57 -5.41 6.74
CA ASN A 135 -0.41 -4.96 7.72
C ASN A 135 -1.55 -4.10 7.14
N GLY A 136 -2.75 -4.29 7.65
CA GLY A 136 -3.94 -3.60 7.12
C GLY A 136 -4.63 -4.42 6.04
N SER A 137 -5.77 -4.96 6.36
CA SER A 137 -6.54 -5.79 5.44
C SER A 137 -7.62 -4.98 4.74
N MET A 138 -7.78 -5.19 3.42
CA MET A 138 -8.96 -4.72 2.72
C MET A 138 -10.25 -5.42 3.17
N THR A 139 -10.12 -6.49 3.94
CA THR A 139 -11.22 -7.31 4.43
C THR A 139 -11.40 -7.18 5.94
N ILE A 140 -10.89 -6.10 6.54
CA ILE A 140 -10.98 -5.88 7.99
C ILE A 140 -12.44 -5.95 8.48
N GLU A 141 -13.37 -5.52 7.66
CA GLU A 141 -14.80 -5.58 7.91
C GLU A 141 -15.31 -7.03 8.03
N LEU A 142 -14.76 -7.96 7.24
CA LEU A 142 -15.13 -9.37 7.25
C LEU A 142 -14.47 -10.13 8.41
N VAL A 143 -13.24 -9.79 8.75
CA VAL A 143 -12.48 -10.50 9.79
C VAL A 143 -12.68 -9.91 11.18
N SER A 144 -13.01 -8.62 11.32
CA SER A 144 -13.17 -7.97 12.62
C SER A 144 -14.47 -8.31 13.33
N GLY A 145 -15.51 -8.71 12.59
CA GLY A 145 -16.86 -8.90 13.14
C GLY A 145 -17.51 -7.61 13.67
N LYS A 146 -16.87 -6.46 13.50
CA LYS A 146 -17.37 -5.15 13.95
C LYS A 146 -18.28 -4.52 12.92
N SER A 147 -19.25 -3.73 13.40
CA SER A 147 -20.08 -2.96 12.50
C SER A 147 -19.25 -1.88 11.79
N PRO A 148 -19.61 -1.48 10.58
CA PRO A 148 -18.92 -0.39 9.88
C PRO A 148 -18.94 0.94 10.63
N LYS A 149 -20.01 1.20 11.41
CA LYS A 149 -20.06 2.37 12.31
C LYS A 149 -18.94 2.32 13.34
N ASP A 150 -18.66 1.16 13.90
CA ASP A 150 -17.61 0.98 14.91
C ASP A 150 -16.22 1.08 14.27
N LEU A 151 -16.06 0.60 13.03
CA LEU A 151 -14.82 0.74 12.27
C LEU A 151 -14.60 2.20 11.85
N ILE A 152 -15.61 2.88 11.33
CA ILE A 152 -15.56 4.30 10.97
C ILE A 152 -15.32 5.13 12.24
N SER A 153 -16.03 4.88 13.32
CA SER A 153 -15.83 5.61 14.58
C SER A 153 -14.45 5.37 15.16
N ASN A 154 -13.92 4.16 15.06
CA ASN A 154 -12.55 3.86 15.47
C ASN A 154 -11.51 4.46 14.53
N THR A 155 -11.74 4.50 13.22
CA THR A 155 -10.85 5.11 12.24
C THR A 155 -10.92 6.63 12.29
N VAL A 156 -12.11 7.21 12.39
CA VAL A 156 -12.32 8.66 12.57
C VAL A 156 -11.91 9.11 13.97
N ASN A 157 -12.18 8.32 15.01
CA ASN A 157 -11.72 8.57 16.38
C ASN A 157 -10.25 8.18 16.61
N SER A 158 -9.67 7.32 15.75
CA SER A 158 -8.26 6.89 15.84
C SER A 158 -7.23 7.98 15.52
N GLY A 159 -7.68 9.19 15.26
CA GLY A 159 -6.81 10.32 15.02
C GLY A 159 -6.37 10.49 13.55
N PHE A 160 -6.73 9.57 12.63
CA PHE A 160 -6.40 9.76 11.22
C PHE A 160 -7.04 11.04 10.64
N SER A 161 -8.27 11.38 11.02
CA SER A 161 -8.86 12.68 10.68
C SER A 161 -8.11 13.87 11.32
N LYS A 162 -7.41 13.65 12.44
CA LYS A 162 -6.64 14.66 13.16
C LYS A 162 -5.21 14.81 12.63
N ILE A 163 -4.68 13.84 11.90
CA ILE A 163 -3.38 13.88 11.24
C ILE A 163 -3.26 15.11 10.32
N SER A 164 -4.35 15.52 9.70
CA SER A 164 -4.39 16.60 8.73
C SER A 164 -4.30 18.02 9.31
N TYR A 165 -4.40 18.19 10.62
CA TYR A 165 -4.51 19.55 11.21
C TYR A 165 -3.17 20.22 11.47
N SER A 166 -2.14 19.50 11.92
CA SER A 166 -0.83 20.06 12.19
C SER A 166 0.27 18.99 12.21
N TYR A 167 1.52 19.41 12.01
CA TYR A 167 2.67 18.53 12.10
C TYR A 167 2.76 17.81 13.48
N ALA A 168 2.47 18.52 14.56
CA ALA A 168 2.53 17.92 15.90
C ALA A 168 1.51 16.79 16.06
N LEU A 169 0.28 16.97 15.55
CA LEU A 169 -0.75 15.95 15.58
C LEU A 169 -0.41 14.81 14.63
N PHE A 170 0.10 15.12 13.43
CA PHE A 170 0.60 14.11 12.50
C PHE A 170 1.65 13.23 13.17
N LYS A 171 2.72 13.84 13.72
CA LYS A 171 3.80 13.11 14.38
C LYS A 171 3.29 12.23 15.52
N LYS A 172 2.37 12.76 16.34
CA LYS A 172 1.76 12.02 17.45
C LYS A 172 1.00 10.80 16.96
N TYR A 173 0.05 10.97 16.06
CA TYR A 173 -0.85 9.89 15.64
C TYR A 173 -0.18 8.90 14.70
N PHE A 174 0.70 9.36 13.82
CA PHE A 174 1.52 8.48 13.00
C PHE A 174 2.45 7.63 13.88
N GLY A 175 3.09 8.24 14.88
CA GLY A 175 3.92 7.52 15.85
C GLY A 175 3.14 6.48 16.67
N MET A 176 1.86 6.71 16.94
CA MET A 176 1.00 5.74 17.63
C MET A 176 0.65 4.51 16.78
N SER A 177 0.87 4.53 15.48
CA SER A 177 0.68 3.38 14.59
C SER A 177 1.92 2.46 14.54
N LEU A 178 3.05 2.92 15.04
CA LEU A 178 4.30 2.16 15.13
C LEU A 178 4.37 1.39 16.45
N ALA A 179 5.13 0.31 16.48
CA ALA A 179 5.46 -0.39 17.74
C ALA A 179 6.31 0.50 18.66
N ASP A 180 7.24 1.26 18.08
CA ASP A 180 8.00 2.31 18.76
C ASP A 180 8.08 3.57 17.87
N ALA A 181 7.50 4.68 18.33
CA ALA A 181 7.54 5.95 17.62
C ALA A 181 8.97 6.48 17.37
N LYS A 182 9.97 6.00 18.12
CA LYS A 182 11.38 6.37 17.93
C LYS A 182 12.04 5.65 16.76
N THR A 183 11.39 4.68 16.16
CA THR A 183 11.88 3.98 14.96
C THR A 183 12.12 4.95 13.80
N LEU A 184 11.25 5.96 13.67
CA LEU A 184 11.42 7.02 12.68
C LEU A 184 12.16 8.22 13.27
N SER A 185 13.08 8.76 12.49
CA SER A 185 13.77 10.01 12.83
C SER A 185 12.84 11.23 12.66
N ASP A 186 13.19 12.35 13.30
CA ASP A 186 12.49 13.62 13.08
C ASP A 186 12.53 14.06 11.60
N THR A 187 13.58 13.69 10.88
CA THR A 187 13.70 13.93 9.44
C THR A 187 12.64 13.15 8.66
N ASP A 188 12.41 11.86 9.00
CA ASP A 188 11.39 11.03 8.34
C ASP A 188 9.99 11.57 8.60
N TYR A 189 9.65 11.88 9.85
CA TYR A 189 8.36 12.51 10.19
C TYR A 189 8.15 13.83 9.44
N SER A 190 9.19 14.67 9.34
CA SER A 190 9.13 15.94 8.63
C SER A 190 8.92 15.73 7.12
N LEU A 191 9.56 14.71 6.55
CA LEU A 191 9.44 14.40 5.13
C LEU A 191 8.04 13.84 4.81
N PHE A 192 7.51 12.88 5.61
CA PHE A 192 6.14 12.41 5.47
C PHE A 192 5.12 13.55 5.56
N TRP A 193 5.29 14.43 6.53
CA TRP A 193 4.42 15.61 6.68
C TRP A 193 4.52 16.55 5.47
N SER A 194 5.71 16.79 4.97
CA SER A 194 5.92 17.65 3.79
C SER A 194 5.23 17.07 2.56
N LEU A 195 5.36 15.76 2.34
CA LEU A 195 4.70 15.05 1.24
C LEU A 195 3.17 15.03 1.38
N LEU A 196 2.66 14.85 2.60
CA LEU A 196 1.23 14.93 2.88
C LEU A 196 0.70 16.34 2.64
N SER A 197 1.48 17.37 3.03
CA SER A 197 1.08 18.78 2.95
C SER A 197 1.29 19.38 1.56
N GLU A 198 2.02 18.72 0.68
CA GLU A 198 2.24 19.17 -0.68
C GLU A 198 0.89 19.47 -1.34
N ARG A 199 0.80 20.64 -2.01
CA ARG A 199 -0.46 21.11 -2.67
C ARG A 199 -1.66 21.14 -1.72
N LYS A 200 -1.44 21.36 -0.42
CA LYS A 200 -2.48 21.37 0.64
C LYS A 200 -3.20 20.03 0.82
N GLY A 201 -2.53 18.91 0.50
CA GLY A 201 -3.10 17.56 0.54
C GLY A 201 -3.71 17.17 1.88
N GLN A 202 -3.13 17.67 3.00
CA GLN A 202 -3.67 17.42 4.34
C GLN A 202 -5.14 17.85 4.50
N LYS A 203 -5.65 18.76 3.64
CA LYS A 203 -7.05 19.18 3.67
C LYS A 203 -8.01 18.20 2.99
N PHE A 204 -7.49 17.29 2.18
CA PHE A 204 -8.29 16.37 1.37
C PHE A 204 -8.34 14.96 1.94
N ILE A 205 -7.50 14.65 2.91
CA ILE A 205 -7.44 13.31 3.54
C ILE A 205 -8.81 12.90 4.14
N GLN A 206 -9.63 13.87 4.53
CA GLN A 206 -10.98 13.61 5.04
C GLN A 206 -11.97 13.10 3.97
N PHE A 207 -11.71 13.36 2.68
CA PHE A 207 -12.57 12.87 1.59
C PHE A 207 -12.33 11.40 1.26
N ILE A 208 -11.31 10.80 1.82
CA ILE A 208 -10.98 9.39 1.60
C ILE A 208 -11.90 8.45 2.40
N ASP A 209 -12.77 8.99 3.25
CA ASP A 209 -13.82 8.21 3.94
C ASP A 209 -14.70 7.41 2.97
N TYR A 210 -14.78 7.84 1.70
CA TYR A 210 -15.52 7.12 0.67
C TYR A 210 -14.94 5.73 0.39
N CYS A 211 -13.63 5.56 0.48
CA CYS A 211 -12.99 4.25 0.31
C CYS A 211 -13.45 3.22 1.37
N ILE A 212 -13.84 3.68 2.57
CA ILE A 212 -14.37 2.80 3.63
C ILE A 212 -15.74 2.25 3.23
N VAL A 213 -16.58 3.09 2.58
CA VAL A 213 -17.88 2.67 2.06
C VAL A 213 -17.71 1.63 0.96
N GLU A 214 -16.79 1.86 0.02
CA GLU A 214 -16.48 0.92 -1.05
C GLU A 214 -15.93 -0.40 -0.49
N ARG A 215 -14.98 -0.34 0.45
CA ARG A 215 -14.43 -1.53 1.12
C ARG A 215 -15.53 -2.38 1.73
N LYS A 216 -16.49 -1.77 2.40
CA LYS A 216 -17.65 -2.47 2.94
C LYS A 216 -18.49 -3.12 1.84
N GLN A 217 -18.81 -2.36 0.81
CA GLN A 217 -19.71 -2.81 -0.27
C GLN A 217 -19.09 -3.93 -1.11
N PHE A 218 -17.79 -3.87 -1.37
CA PHE A 218 -17.09 -4.75 -2.31
C PHE A 218 -16.13 -5.76 -1.63
N SER A 219 -16.09 -5.80 -0.30
CA SER A 219 -15.18 -6.68 0.47
C SER A 219 -15.26 -8.15 0.05
N LYS A 220 -16.46 -8.68 -0.19
CA LYS A 220 -16.65 -10.08 -0.64
C LYS A 220 -16.06 -10.34 -2.04
N ARG A 221 -16.22 -9.38 -2.96
CA ARG A 221 -15.65 -9.45 -4.31
C ARG A 221 -14.13 -9.45 -4.24
N TRP A 222 -13.55 -8.57 -3.46
CA TRP A 222 -12.11 -8.43 -3.33
C TRP A 222 -11.47 -9.60 -2.57
N LEU A 223 -12.14 -10.11 -1.54
CA LEU A 223 -11.69 -11.34 -0.88
C LEU A 223 -11.71 -12.53 -1.85
N LYS A 224 -12.77 -12.68 -2.65
CA LYS A 224 -12.86 -13.73 -3.67
C LYS A 224 -11.69 -13.65 -4.66
N ALA A 225 -11.31 -12.45 -5.11
CA ALA A 225 -10.19 -12.28 -6.02
C ALA A 225 -8.85 -12.73 -5.40
N TYR A 226 -8.63 -12.50 -4.10
CA TYR A 226 -7.46 -13.04 -3.42
C TYR A 226 -7.52 -14.55 -3.21
N ILE A 227 -8.70 -15.11 -2.90
CA ILE A 227 -8.88 -16.57 -2.79
C ILE A 227 -8.56 -17.28 -4.11
N ASN A 228 -8.93 -16.66 -5.23
CA ASN A 228 -8.70 -17.19 -6.58
C ASN A 228 -7.40 -16.67 -7.21
N ALA A 229 -6.51 -16.06 -6.42
CA ALA A 229 -5.26 -15.52 -6.96
C ALA A 229 -4.41 -16.61 -7.62
N PRO A 230 -3.84 -16.35 -8.82
CA PRO A 230 -3.10 -17.36 -9.58
C PRO A 230 -1.66 -17.58 -9.07
N CYS A 231 -1.35 -17.11 -7.87
CA CYS A 231 0.00 -17.14 -7.33
C CYS A 231 -0.02 -17.22 -5.80
N THR A 232 1.13 -17.49 -5.20
CA THR A 232 1.31 -17.49 -3.74
C THR A 232 1.03 -16.12 -3.14
N ILE A 233 0.38 -16.11 -1.98
CA ILE A 233 0.15 -14.92 -1.16
C ILE A 233 0.96 -15.06 0.13
N ASP A 234 1.83 -14.09 0.38
CA ASP A 234 2.58 -13.96 1.61
C ASP A 234 1.96 -12.85 2.46
N LEU A 235 1.56 -13.16 3.69
CA LEU A 235 1.10 -12.20 4.68
C LEU A 235 2.29 -11.86 5.58
N VAL A 236 2.75 -10.62 5.58
CA VAL A 236 3.82 -10.14 6.46
C VAL A 236 3.22 -9.14 7.44
N TRP A 237 3.21 -9.49 8.73
CA TRP A 237 2.41 -8.76 9.71
C TRP A 237 3.18 -8.44 10.98
N GLY A 238 3.16 -7.17 11.37
CA GLY A 238 3.71 -6.73 12.64
C GLY A 238 2.85 -7.24 13.82
N ALA A 239 3.51 -7.92 14.77
CA ALA A 239 2.83 -8.51 15.92
C ALA A 239 2.19 -7.45 16.84
N ASN A 240 2.75 -6.24 16.86
CA ASN A 240 2.34 -5.16 17.75
C ASN A 240 1.53 -4.08 17.02
N ASP A 241 0.88 -4.43 15.90
CA ASP A 241 0.07 -3.47 15.13
C ASP A 241 -1.17 -3.02 15.93
N PRO A 242 -1.26 -1.73 16.30
CA PRO A 242 -2.40 -1.21 17.06
C PRO A 242 -3.63 -0.96 16.17
N LEU A 243 -3.46 -0.88 14.85
CA LEU A 243 -4.54 -0.58 13.90
C LEU A 243 -5.14 -1.86 13.31
N SER A 244 -4.30 -2.85 13.04
CA SER A 244 -4.69 -4.12 12.45
C SER A 244 -4.06 -5.28 13.22
N PRO A 245 -4.62 -5.66 14.39
CA PRO A 245 -4.07 -6.68 15.27
C PRO A 245 -3.83 -8.01 14.57
N LEU A 246 -2.81 -8.75 15.03
CA LEU A 246 -2.33 -10.00 14.42
C LEU A 246 -3.44 -11.03 14.13
N HIS A 247 -4.45 -11.12 15.00
CA HIS A 247 -5.56 -12.05 14.78
C HIS A 247 -6.35 -11.76 13.48
N PHE A 248 -6.22 -10.58 12.87
CA PHE A 248 -6.78 -10.32 11.55
C PHE A 248 -5.98 -11.01 10.46
N ALA A 249 -4.64 -11.03 10.58
CA ALA A 249 -3.79 -11.80 9.67
C ALA A 249 -4.05 -13.30 9.79
N GLU A 250 -4.21 -13.82 11.02
CA GLU A 250 -4.52 -15.22 11.26
C GLU A 250 -5.84 -15.64 10.60
N LYS A 251 -6.89 -14.82 10.75
CA LYS A 251 -8.17 -15.06 10.06
C LYS A 251 -8.06 -14.96 8.55
N LEU A 252 -7.31 -13.99 8.05
CA LEU A 252 -7.09 -13.83 6.62
C LEU A 252 -6.33 -15.03 6.05
N HIS A 253 -5.30 -15.51 6.76
CA HIS A 253 -4.55 -16.70 6.41
C HIS A 253 -5.45 -17.95 6.35
N GLN A 254 -6.39 -18.10 7.29
CA GLN A 254 -7.38 -19.19 7.27
C GLN A 254 -8.32 -19.11 6.05
N LEU A 255 -8.63 -17.91 5.57
CA LEU A 255 -9.48 -17.69 4.39
C LEU A 255 -8.73 -17.85 3.07
N LEU A 256 -7.42 -17.59 3.07
CA LEU A 256 -6.54 -17.67 1.90
C LEU A 256 -5.76 -18.99 1.95
N GLU A 257 -6.39 -20.06 1.50
CA GLU A 257 -5.77 -21.40 1.48
C GLU A 257 -4.46 -21.36 0.67
N GLY A 258 -3.41 -21.98 1.21
CA GLY A 258 -2.07 -21.98 0.59
C GLY A 258 -1.28 -20.67 0.73
N SER A 259 -1.79 -19.67 1.46
CA SER A 259 -0.99 -18.49 1.81
C SER A 259 0.08 -18.82 2.86
N ASN A 260 1.07 -17.94 3.01
CA ASN A 260 2.05 -18.01 4.08
C ASN A 260 1.82 -16.85 5.06
N LEU A 261 1.88 -17.10 6.36
CA LEU A 261 1.82 -16.05 7.38
C LEU A 261 3.20 -15.87 8.03
N HIS A 262 3.73 -14.67 7.94
CA HIS A 262 5.01 -14.26 8.53
C HIS A 262 4.76 -13.18 9.58
N THR A 263 4.81 -13.53 10.83
CA THR A 263 4.73 -12.59 11.96
C THR A 263 6.09 -11.93 12.17
N VAL A 264 6.10 -10.61 12.33
CA VAL A 264 7.29 -9.81 12.60
C VAL A 264 7.19 -9.23 14.01
N GLU A 265 7.99 -9.77 14.91
CA GLU A 265 8.06 -9.32 16.30
C GLU A 265 8.58 -7.86 16.36
N SER A 266 8.16 -7.13 17.39
CA SER A 266 8.54 -5.74 17.63
C SER A 266 8.24 -4.79 16.44
N CYS A 267 7.27 -5.13 15.61
CA CYS A 267 6.81 -4.36 14.47
C CYS A 267 5.33 -3.98 14.66
N GLY A 268 4.99 -2.74 14.38
CA GLY A 268 3.63 -2.21 14.37
C GLY A 268 3.01 -2.27 12.99
N HIS A 269 2.37 -1.14 12.58
CA HIS A 269 1.57 -1.11 11.35
C HIS A 269 2.38 -1.04 10.06
N PHE A 270 3.64 -0.58 10.12
CA PHE A 270 4.45 -0.31 8.92
C PHE A 270 5.73 -1.16 8.85
N PRO A 271 5.66 -2.45 8.46
CA PRO A 271 6.86 -3.29 8.33
C PRO A 271 7.91 -2.71 7.40
N SER A 272 7.50 -1.96 6.37
CA SER A 272 8.41 -1.29 5.44
C SER A 272 9.28 -0.23 6.09
N LEU A 273 8.80 0.39 7.17
CA LEU A 273 9.48 1.45 7.93
C LEU A 273 10.14 0.92 9.20
N GLU A 274 9.46 0.02 9.91
CA GLU A 274 9.86 -0.43 11.22
C GLU A 274 10.89 -1.57 11.18
N THR A 275 10.76 -2.44 10.20
CA THR A 275 11.64 -3.61 10.02
C THR A 275 12.06 -3.76 8.55
N PRO A 276 12.66 -2.72 7.94
CA PRO A 276 12.94 -2.68 6.51
C PRO A 276 13.81 -3.86 6.03
N ASN A 277 14.82 -4.26 6.79
CA ASN A 277 15.70 -5.37 6.43
C ASN A 277 14.96 -6.71 6.42
N THR A 278 14.05 -6.94 7.38
CA THR A 278 13.20 -8.14 7.41
C THR A 278 12.32 -8.20 6.17
N LEU A 279 11.68 -7.07 5.82
CA LEU A 279 10.84 -7.00 4.62
C LEU A 279 11.66 -7.22 3.35
N ILE A 280 12.86 -6.62 3.22
CA ILE A 280 13.76 -6.83 2.09
C ILE A 280 14.11 -8.31 1.93
N GLN A 281 14.47 -8.99 3.02
CA GLN A 281 14.77 -10.43 2.98
C GLN A 281 13.55 -11.24 2.51
N LYS A 282 12.35 -10.91 2.98
CA LYS A 282 11.12 -11.57 2.52
C LYS A 282 10.85 -11.32 1.03
N ILE A 283 11.05 -10.10 0.55
CA ILE A 283 10.89 -9.78 -0.88
C ILE A 283 11.88 -10.60 -1.73
N LYS A 284 13.11 -10.77 -1.29
CA LYS A 284 14.13 -11.57 -2.01
C LYS A 284 13.77 -13.06 -2.08
N THR A 285 12.88 -13.55 -1.23
CA THR A 285 12.40 -14.94 -1.29
C THR A 285 11.18 -15.12 -2.21
N LEU A 286 10.64 -14.04 -2.80
CA LEU A 286 9.51 -14.14 -3.72
C LEU A 286 9.86 -15.00 -4.93
N ASN A 287 8.99 -15.95 -5.23
CA ASN A 287 9.21 -16.87 -6.35
C ASN A 287 8.76 -16.20 -7.66
N TYR A 288 9.73 -15.97 -8.56
CA TYR A 288 9.49 -15.52 -9.94
C TYR A 288 9.54 -16.66 -10.94
N GLU A 289 9.87 -17.89 -10.51
CA GLU A 289 9.89 -19.05 -11.38
C GLU A 289 8.45 -19.46 -11.76
N ASN A 290 8.33 -20.08 -12.90
CA ASN A 290 7.05 -20.45 -13.48
C ASN A 290 6.25 -21.38 -12.55
N ASN A 291 5.27 -20.88 -11.84
CA ASN A 291 4.12 -21.70 -11.52
C ASN A 291 3.36 -21.90 -12.83
N SER A 292 3.75 -22.90 -13.61
CA SER A 292 2.94 -23.44 -14.67
C SER A 292 1.76 -24.14 -14.02
N PHE A 293 0.70 -23.39 -13.72
CA PHE A 293 -0.62 -23.99 -13.64
C PHE A 293 -1.00 -24.30 -15.09
N GLU A 294 -0.67 -25.50 -15.55
CA GLU A 294 -1.31 -26.08 -16.72
C GLU A 294 -2.81 -26.17 -16.40
N HIS A 295 -3.62 -25.47 -17.20
CA HIS A 295 -5.08 -25.60 -17.24
C HIS A 295 -5.50 -26.79 -18.10
#